data_a10927aae8326a43b20bc66980f4ceac
#
_entry.id   a10927aae8326a43b20bc66980f4ceac
#
_cell.length_a   1.000
_cell.length_b   1.000
_cell.length_c   1.000
_cell.angle_alpha   90.00
_cell.angle_beta   90.00
_cell.angle_gamma   90.00
#
_symmetry.space_group_name_H-M   'P 1'
#
loop_
_entity.id
_entity.type
_entity.pdbx_description
1 polymer ?
#
loop_
_entity_poly.entity_id
_entity_poly.type
_entity_poly.pdbx_seq_one_letter_code
_entity_poly.pdbx_strand_id
1 'polypeptide(L)'
;DVVKRKIPVGQNKESSIYVIYIDDMVNRETIESTVLENLMINIRIAPPDRDITNDNGMEILTDGGITTADLKECDNMEDAVDEVLVGNTAVFFDNSSRAIIISSKGFPKRSVDKPDTEAVVQGPQEAFTESVRTNTVLVRRRIKTPLLKCKSLKLGKKTKTDIALMYIEGTVKNSLLNSITKKLNKIKSLDVLDSGYVEQMIEENKYSPFPQVQMTERPDKTASALLEGRVAVIVDTSPFVLLLPTVLACFYQSSEDYYERWEIMSFIRIIRYVCGFFSFSLPALYIAITLFHPSMIPTDLALKISGSRAPVPINTVFEVVLLEVVFEALREAGIRLPQAIGSTLGIVGGIIIGQAAVEACNLYPGMPPCHDAVNAI
;
A
#
# COMPACT_ATOMS: atom_id res chain seq x y z
N ASP A 1 16.52 -3.91 10.08
CA ASP A 1 15.97 -5.20 9.66
C ASP A 1 17.03 -6.26 9.31
N VAL A 2 18.28 -5.94 8.98
CA VAL A 2 19.33 -6.94 8.80
C VAL A 2 20.01 -7.19 10.15
N VAL A 3 19.90 -8.40 10.66
CA VAL A 3 20.55 -8.84 11.90
C VAL A 3 21.88 -9.47 11.55
N LYS A 4 22.93 -9.04 12.24
CA LYS A 4 24.29 -9.61 12.14
C LYS A 4 24.72 -10.03 13.54
N ARG A 5 24.94 -11.32 13.75
CA ARG A 5 25.39 -11.85 15.03
C ARG A 5 26.76 -12.52 14.86
N LYS A 6 27.72 -12.06 15.65
CA LYS A 6 29.06 -12.65 15.71
C LYS A 6 29.11 -13.63 16.89
N ILE A 7 29.52 -14.86 16.63
CA ILE A 7 29.65 -15.94 17.62
C ILE A 7 31.11 -16.41 17.62
N PRO A 8 31.87 -16.19 18.70
CA PRO A 8 33.24 -16.71 18.81
C PRO A 8 33.21 -18.23 19.07
N VAL A 9 33.99 -18.97 18.29
CA VAL A 9 34.12 -20.44 18.37
C VAL A 9 35.58 -20.86 18.51
N GLY A 10 35.83 -22.13 18.89
CA GLY A 10 37.16 -22.67 19.17
C GLY A 10 37.56 -22.52 20.65
N GLN A 11 38.52 -23.32 21.08
CA GLN A 11 38.98 -23.33 22.48
C GLN A 11 39.55 -21.99 22.92
N ASN A 12 40.30 -21.33 22.07
CA ASN A 12 40.90 -20.02 22.32
C ASN A 12 40.06 -18.85 21.81
N LYS A 13 38.86 -19.07 21.25
CA LYS A 13 38.02 -18.04 20.60
C LYS A 13 38.72 -17.29 19.44
N GLU A 14 39.60 -17.95 18.74
CA GLU A 14 40.40 -17.38 17.64
C GLU A 14 39.57 -17.24 16.35
N SER A 15 38.56 -18.06 16.18
CA SER A 15 37.67 -18.04 15.01
C SER A 15 36.28 -17.51 15.38
N SER A 16 35.60 -16.97 14.40
CA SER A 16 34.26 -16.40 14.59
C SER A 16 33.32 -16.85 13.47
N ILE A 17 32.06 -17.06 13.84
CA ILE A 17 30.97 -17.33 12.94
C ILE A 17 30.08 -16.08 12.88
N TYR A 18 29.69 -15.69 11.69
CA TYR A 18 28.76 -14.59 11.46
C TYR A 18 27.44 -15.14 10.92
N VAL A 19 26.37 -14.94 11.67
CA VAL A 19 25.01 -15.31 11.26
C VAL A 19 24.30 -14.05 10.79
N ILE A 20 23.83 -14.05 9.55
CA ILE A 20 23.19 -12.89 8.90
C ILE A 20 21.81 -13.31 8.39
N TYR A 21 20.79 -12.58 8.77
CA TYR A 21 19.42 -12.76 8.30
C TYR A 21 18.62 -11.46 8.36
N ILE A 22 17.47 -11.45 7.70
CA ILE A 22 16.52 -10.33 7.80
C ILE A 22 15.47 -10.66 8.85
N ASP A 23 15.37 -9.79 9.87
CA ASP A 23 14.40 -9.97 10.96
C ASP A 23 12.97 -10.04 10.42
N ASP A 24 12.12 -10.86 11.03
CA ASP A 24 10.74 -11.17 10.66
C ASP A 24 10.53 -11.84 9.28
N MET A 25 11.56 -12.02 8.46
CA MET A 25 11.52 -12.90 7.27
C MET A 25 11.87 -14.36 7.60
N VAL A 26 12.45 -14.59 8.74
CA VAL A 26 12.93 -15.89 9.20
C VAL A 26 12.12 -16.39 10.39
N ASN A 27 12.02 -17.70 10.53
CA ASN A 27 11.51 -18.33 11.74
C ASN A 27 12.59 -18.31 12.82
N ARG A 28 12.39 -17.49 13.86
CA ARG A 28 13.36 -17.36 14.96
C ARG A 28 13.57 -18.67 15.71
N GLU A 29 12.52 -19.45 15.96
CA GLU A 29 12.63 -20.73 16.62
C GLU A 29 13.56 -21.68 15.85
N THR A 30 13.44 -21.69 14.52
CA THR A 30 14.32 -22.49 13.67
C THR A 30 15.77 -22.02 13.78
N ILE A 31 16.03 -20.71 13.76
CA ILE A 31 17.41 -20.21 13.90
C ILE A 31 17.96 -20.48 15.30
N GLU A 32 17.17 -20.29 16.33
CA GLU A 32 17.57 -20.50 17.71
C GLU A 32 17.92 -21.96 17.96
N SER A 33 17.05 -22.90 17.55
CA SER A 33 17.25 -24.34 17.79
C SER A 33 18.28 -24.99 16.86
N THR A 34 18.28 -24.65 15.58
CA THR A 34 19.15 -25.30 14.59
C THR A 34 20.54 -24.69 14.49
N VAL A 35 20.65 -23.37 14.71
CA VAL A 35 21.91 -22.64 14.51
C VAL A 35 22.51 -22.24 15.86
N LEU A 36 21.78 -21.43 16.63
CA LEU A 36 22.36 -20.78 17.80
C LEU A 36 22.60 -21.77 18.93
N GLU A 37 21.66 -22.67 19.22
CA GLU A 37 21.79 -23.67 20.24
C GLU A 37 22.94 -24.63 19.92
N ASN A 38 23.05 -25.09 18.69
CA ASN A 38 24.15 -25.97 18.28
C ASN A 38 25.50 -25.26 18.35
N LEU A 39 25.62 -24.05 17.84
CA LEU A 39 26.89 -23.31 17.86
C LEU A 39 27.31 -22.82 19.25
N MET A 40 26.36 -22.51 20.12
CA MET A 40 26.67 -21.95 21.43
C MET A 40 26.72 -22.98 22.56
N ILE A 41 25.97 -24.05 22.47
CA ILE A 41 25.80 -25.05 23.54
C ILE A 41 26.35 -26.39 23.10
N ASN A 42 25.84 -27.00 22.05
CA ASN A 42 26.15 -28.38 21.67
C ASN A 42 27.62 -28.60 21.29
N ILE A 43 28.21 -27.67 20.53
CA ILE A 43 29.65 -27.70 20.20
C ILE A 43 30.54 -27.61 21.46
N ARG A 44 30.06 -26.99 22.53
CA ARG A 44 30.80 -26.86 23.79
C ARG A 44 30.64 -28.06 24.70
N ILE A 45 29.47 -28.72 24.67
CA ILE A 45 29.17 -29.90 25.49
C ILE A 45 29.78 -31.15 24.87
N ALA A 46 29.66 -31.29 23.56
CA ALA A 46 30.25 -32.39 22.77
C ALA A 46 31.17 -31.77 21.71
N PRO A 47 32.40 -31.40 22.08
CA PRO A 47 33.31 -30.80 21.10
C PRO A 47 33.62 -31.83 19.99
N PRO A 48 33.76 -31.36 18.73
CA PRO A 48 34.18 -32.26 17.66
C PRO A 48 35.54 -32.86 17.94
N ASP A 49 35.81 -34.04 17.38
CA ASP A 49 37.07 -34.79 17.57
C ASP A 49 38.32 -33.99 17.17
N ARG A 50 38.13 -32.91 16.41
CA ARG A 50 39.17 -31.98 15.99
C ARG A 50 38.83 -30.57 16.45
N ASP A 51 39.82 -29.82 16.90
CA ASP A 51 39.65 -28.40 17.21
C ASP A 51 39.15 -27.59 15.99
N ILE A 52 38.25 -26.66 16.24
CA ILE A 52 37.74 -25.78 15.20
C ILE A 52 38.78 -24.73 14.86
N THR A 53 39.37 -24.88 13.69
CA THR A 53 40.38 -23.96 13.13
C THR A 53 39.83 -23.26 11.87
N ASN A 54 40.55 -22.26 11.40
CA ASN A 54 40.13 -21.54 10.18
C ASN A 54 40.07 -22.42 8.93
N ASP A 55 40.80 -23.56 8.92
CA ASP A 55 40.88 -24.43 7.74
C ASP A 55 39.76 -25.51 7.74
N ASN A 56 39.30 -25.98 8.92
CA ASN A 56 38.34 -27.08 9.04
C ASN A 56 36.96 -26.63 9.54
N GLY A 57 36.82 -25.38 9.95
CA GLY A 57 35.59 -24.87 10.57
C GLY A 57 34.35 -24.99 9.72
N MET A 58 34.50 -24.83 8.40
CA MET A 58 33.40 -24.95 7.46
C MET A 58 32.94 -26.41 7.31
N GLU A 59 33.83 -27.38 7.22
CA GLU A 59 33.52 -28.81 7.19
C GLU A 59 32.80 -29.26 8.46
N ILE A 60 33.28 -28.85 9.62
CA ILE A 60 32.67 -29.19 10.92
C ILE A 60 31.24 -28.61 11.02
N LEU A 61 31.01 -27.41 10.48
CA LEU A 61 29.67 -26.82 10.46
C LEU A 61 28.72 -27.57 9.54
N THR A 62 29.21 -28.03 8.39
CA THR A 62 28.41 -28.78 7.41
C THR A 62 28.14 -30.21 7.89
N ASP A 63 29.13 -30.89 8.47
CA ASP A 63 29.06 -32.30 8.83
C ASP A 63 28.29 -32.60 10.14
N GLY A 64 28.00 -31.60 10.96
CA GLY A 64 27.27 -31.83 12.20
C GLY A 64 27.05 -30.61 13.09
N GLY A 65 27.66 -29.49 12.75
CA GLY A 65 27.50 -28.24 13.49
C GLY A 65 26.12 -27.59 13.35
N ILE A 66 25.40 -27.91 12.29
CA ILE A 66 24.08 -27.37 11.99
C ILE A 66 23.12 -28.52 11.69
N THR A 67 22.10 -28.68 12.52
CA THR A 67 21.13 -29.80 12.43
C THR A 67 19.93 -29.44 11.55
N THR A 68 20.16 -29.20 10.28
CA THR A 68 19.06 -28.99 9.33
C THR A 68 19.25 -29.81 8.06
N ALA A 69 18.16 -30.28 7.48
CA ALA A 69 18.19 -31.09 6.27
C ALA A 69 18.46 -30.25 4.99
N ASP A 70 18.13 -28.97 5.02
CA ASP A 70 18.26 -28.05 3.87
C ASP A 70 19.44 -27.09 4.09
N LEU A 71 20.65 -27.58 3.82
CA LEU A 71 21.87 -26.79 3.74
C LEU A 71 22.29 -26.61 2.29
N LYS A 72 22.60 -25.38 1.91
CA LYS A 72 23.15 -25.05 0.60
C LYS A 72 24.45 -24.28 0.79
N GLU A 73 25.52 -24.74 0.20
CA GLU A 73 26.76 -23.97 0.14
C GLU A 73 26.72 -22.96 -1.02
N CYS A 74 27.19 -21.77 -0.75
CA CYS A 74 27.34 -20.71 -1.75
C CYS A 74 28.79 -20.24 -1.78
N ASP A 75 29.41 -20.27 -2.96
CA ASP A 75 30.78 -19.81 -3.18
C ASP A 75 30.82 -18.32 -3.56
N ASN A 76 29.67 -17.72 -3.90
CA ASN A 76 29.55 -16.35 -4.33
C ASN A 76 28.77 -15.50 -3.32
N MET A 77 29.27 -14.29 -3.02
CA MET A 77 28.63 -13.34 -2.12
C MET A 77 27.27 -12.83 -2.66
N GLU A 78 27.13 -12.67 -3.97
CA GLU A 78 25.88 -12.22 -4.58
C GLU A 78 24.76 -13.24 -4.34
N ASP A 79 25.05 -14.53 -4.57
CA ASP A 79 24.11 -15.62 -4.32
C ASP A 79 23.71 -15.71 -2.84
N ALA A 80 24.68 -15.51 -1.93
CA ALA A 80 24.40 -15.49 -0.50
C ALA A 80 23.50 -14.31 -0.11
N VAL A 81 23.70 -13.14 -0.69
CA VAL A 81 22.85 -11.96 -0.48
C VAL A 81 21.45 -12.21 -1.02
N ASP A 82 21.31 -12.78 -2.22
CA ASP A 82 20.00 -13.09 -2.82
C ASP A 82 19.21 -14.09 -1.97
N GLU A 83 19.85 -15.11 -1.43
CA GLU A 83 19.22 -16.07 -0.53
C GLU A 83 18.76 -15.42 0.78
N VAL A 84 19.54 -14.51 1.36
CA VAL A 84 19.13 -13.73 2.55
C VAL A 84 17.95 -12.83 2.24
N LEU A 85 17.90 -12.21 1.05
CA LEU A 85 16.77 -11.37 0.61
C LEU A 85 15.48 -12.18 0.38
N VAL A 86 15.59 -13.48 0.18
CA VAL A 86 14.44 -14.41 0.05
C VAL A 86 13.95 -14.91 1.42
N GLY A 87 14.67 -14.61 2.51
CA GLY A 87 14.30 -14.98 3.87
C GLY A 87 15.02 -16.22 4.40
N ASN A 88 16.17 -16.56 3.83
CA ASN A 88 17.06 -17.58 4.36
C ASN A 88 18.11 -16.95 5.29
N THR A 89 18.76 -17.77 6.10
CA THR A 89 19.85 -17.34 6.97
C THR A 89 21.19 -17.73 6.36
N ALA A 90 22.10 -16.77 6.24
CA ALA A 90 23.46 -17.02 5.81
C ALA A 90 24.40 -17.10 7.02
N VAL A 91 25.25 -18.12 7.01
CA VAL A 91 26.28 -18.36 8.03
C VAL A 91 27.65 -18.29 7.36
N PHE A 92 28.48 -17.37 7.81
CA PHE A 92 29.86 -17.18 7.34
C PHE A 92 30.83 -17.60 8.42
N PHE A 93 31.88 -18.25 8.02
CA PHE A 93 33.00 -18.58 8.91
C PHE A 93 34.18 -17.66 8.62
N ASP A 94 34.94 -17.34 9.66
CA ASP A 94 36.10 -16.44 9.56
C ASP A 94 37.14 -17.03 8.58
N ASN A 95 37.67 -16.20 7.67
CA ASN A 95 38.58 -16.58 6.59
C ASN A 95 38.07 -17.61 5.57
N SER A 96 36.80 -17.97 5.56
CA SER A 96 36.21 -18.80 4.51
C SER A 96 35.68 -17.94 3.35
N SER A 97 35.92 -18.38 2.11
CA SER A 97 35.32 -17.79 0.92
C SER A 97 33.87 -18.27 0.65
N ARG A 98 33.39 -19.25 1.43
CA ARG A 98 32.07 -19.87 1.27
C ARG A 98 31.12 -19.44 2.37
N ALA A 99 29.82 -19.45 2.03
CA ALA A 99 28.74 -19.25 2.98
C ALA A 99 27.82 -20.48 3.03
N ILE A 100 27.31 -20.81 4.20
CA ILE A 100 26.25 -21.81 4.37
C ILE A 100 24.91 -21.10 4.43
N ILE A 101 23.99 -21.50 3.57
CA ILE A 101 22.61 -20.99 3.55
C ILE A 101 21.71 -22.03 4.21
N ILE A 102 20.95 -21.54 5.17
CA ILE A 102 19.98 -22.34 5.92
C ILE A 102 18.58 -21.89 5.55
N SER A 103 17.73 -22.84 5.15
CA SER A 103 16.34 -22.57 4.88
C SER A 103 15.60 -22.29 6.20
N SER A 104 15.34 -21.00 6.46
CA SER A 104 14.74 -20.53 7.71
C SER A 104 13.52 -19.66 7.48
N LYS A 105 12.88 -19.73 6.31
CA LYS A 105 11.75 -18.90 5.94
C LYS A 105 10.60 -19.00 6.93
N GLY A 106 10.23 -17.87 7.51
CA GLY A 106 9.18 -17.77 8.53
C GLY A 106 8.30 -16.56 8.34
N PHE A 107 7.70 -16.43 7.16
CA PHE A 107 6.75 -15.33 6.92
C PHE A 107 5.52 -15.47 7.81
N PRO A 108 4.99 -14.39 8.38
CA PRO A 108 3.70 -14.42 9.04
C PRO A 108 2.63 -14.86 8.04
N LYS A 109 2.17 -16.11 8.18
CA LYS A 109 1.19 -16.74 7.28
C LYS A 109 -0.26 -16.48 7.72
N ARG A 110 -0.48 -15.95 8.93
CA ARG A 110 -1.80 -15.68 9.51
C ARG A 110 -1.96 -14.19 9.73
N SER A 111 -3.13 -13.66 9.42
CA SER A 111 -3.58 -12.28 9.61
C SER A 111 -3.21 -11.24 8.54
N VAL A 112 -2.81 -11.66 7.33
CA VAL A 112 -2.81 -10.73 6.20
C VAL A 112 -4.19 -10.79 5.57
N ASP A 113 -5.06 -9.85 5.92
CA ASP A 113 -6.42 -9.75 5.41
C ASP A 113 -6.46 -9.13 4.01
N LYS A 114 -7.65 -9.12 3.41
CA LYS A 114 -7.89 -8.44 2.14
C LYS A 114 -7.98 -6.94 2.38
N PRO A 115 -7.57 -6.12 1.39
CA PRO A 115 -7.80 -4.68 1.48
C PRO A 115 -9.28 -4.36 1.52
N ASP A 116 -9.73 -3.62 2.52
CA ASP A 116 -11.12 -3.22 2.66
C ASP A 116 -11.46 -2.02 1.75
N THR A 117 -10.54 -1.07 1.64
CA THR A 117 -10.74 0.18 0.88
C THR A 117 -10.27 0.09 -0.56
N GLU A 118 -9.34 -0.82 -0.89
CA GLU A 118 -8.76 -0.99 -2.22
C GLU A 118 -8.96 -2.42 -2.75
N ALA A 119 -10.18 -2.97 -2.61
CA ALA A 119 -10.52 -4.29 -3.11
C ALA A 119 -10.36 -4.39 -4.63
N VAL A 120 -9.83 -5.51 -5.12
CA VAL A 120 -9.67 -5.82 -6.55
C VAL A 120 -10.21 -7.21 -6.84
N VAL A 121 -10.75 -7.38 -8.06
CA VAL A 121 -11.24 -8.67 -8.54
C VAL A 121 -10.07 -9.56 -8.97
N GLN A 122 -9.11 -9.00 -9.70
CA GLN A 122 -7.90 -9.69 -10.13
C GLN A 122 -6.65 -9.05 -9.51
N GLY A 123 -5.70 -9.89 -9.12
CA GLY A 123 -4.43 -9.47 -8.56
C GLY A 123 -4.21 -9.93 -7.12
N PRO A 124 -3.10 -9.50 -6.50
CA PRO A 124 -2.80 -9.81 -5.11
C PRO A 124 -3.89 -9.28 -4.16
N GLN A 125 -4.32 -10.10 -3.21
CA GLN A 125 -5.34 -9.74 -2.23
C GLN A 125 -4.76 -9.55 -0.81
N GLU A 126 -3.43 -9.40 -0.71
CA GLU A 126 -2.76 -9.13 0.56
C GLU A 126 -2.85 -7.64 0.90
N ALA A 127 -3.24 -7.31 2.13
CA ALA A 127 -3.21 -5.96 2.68
C ALA A 127 -2.11 -5.80 3.73
N PHE A 128 -1.77 -4.57 4.06
CA PHE A 128 -0.92 -4.25 5.20
C PHE A 128 -1.66 -4.47 6.51
N THR A 129 -0.89 -4.72 7.57
CA THR A 129 -1.36 -4.91 8.94
C THR A 129 -0.95 -3.71 9.80
N GLU A 130 -1.31 -3.71 11.08
CA GLU A 130 -0.89 -2.67 12.04
C GLU A 130 0.61 -2.77 12.41
N SER A 131 1.27 -3.90 12.14
CA SER A 131 2.67 -4.10 12.49
C SER A 131 3.61 -3.55 11.42
N VAL A 132 4.41 -2.54 11.75
CA VAL A 132 5.42 -1.97 10.84
C VAL A 132 6.39 -3.03 10.33
N ARG A 133 6.75 -4.02 11.14
CA ARG A 133 7.69 -5.08 10.77
C ARG A 133 7.09 -6.02 9.73
N THR A 134 5.87 -6.50 9.96
CA THR A 134 5.14 -7.32 8.99
C THR A 134 5.01 -6.58 7.65
N ASN A 135 4.68 -5.31 7.70
CA ASN A 135 4.49 -4.48 6.50
C ASN A 135 5.81 -4.30 5.71
N THR A 136 6.93 -4.11 6.39
CA THR A 136 8.24 -4.05 5.71
C THR A 136 8.59 -5.37 5.02
N VAL A 137 8.26 -6.51 5.63
CA VAL A 137 8.45 -7.84 5.04
C VAL A 137 7.58 -8.04 3.80
N LEU A 138 6.31 -7.63 3.85
CA LEU A 138 5.40 -7.73 2.69
C LEU A 138 5.92 -6.97 1.46
N VAL A 139 6.58 -5.83 1.68
CA VAL A 139 7.24 -5.07 0.61
C VAL A 139 8.51 -5.78 0.13
N ARG A 140 9.37 -6.27 1.05
CA ARG A 140 10.61 -6.97 0.71
C ARG A 140 10.39 -8.27 -0.06
N ARG A 141 9.31 -9.00 0.23
CA ARG A 141 8.92 -10.20 -0.54
C ARG A 141 8.70 -9.90 -2.03
N ARG A 142 8.27 -8.68 -2.36
CA ARG A 142 8.02 -8.24 -3.74
C ARG A 142 9.25 -7.63 -4.40
N ILE A 143 10.06 -6.91 -3.64
CA ILE A 143 11.26 -6.22 -4.13
C ILE A 143 12.48 -6.87 -3.49
N LYS A 144 13.05 -7.86 -4.18
CA LYS A 144 14.19 -8.66 -3.73
C LYS A 144 15.50 -8.04 -4.24
N THR A 145 15.85 -6.86 -3.72
CA THR A 145 17.09 -6.17 -4.08
C THR A 145 17.77 -5.60 -2.84
N PRO A 146 19.10 -5.66 -2.75
CA PRO A 146 19.88 -5.04 -1.67
C PRO A 146 19.78 -3.51 -1.69
N LEU A 147 19.35 -2.92 -2.81
CA LEU A 147 19.15 -1.48 -2.97
C LEU A 147 17.89 -0.98 -2.26
N LEU A 148 16.98 -1.86 -1.89
CA LEU A 148 15.81 -1.51 -1.07
C LEU A 148 16.26 -1.24 0.36
N LYS A 149 16.31 0.02 0.72
CA LYS A 149 16.70 0.49 2.07
C LYS A 149 15.47 0.71 2.93
N CYS A 150 15.59 0.36 4.18
CA CYS A 150 14.59 0.62 5.22
C CYS A 150 15.28 1.37 6.37
N LYS A 151 14.89 2.61 6.59
CA LYS A 151 15.42 3.44 7.66
C LYS A 151 14.39 3.54 8.78
N SER A 152 14.69 2.95 9.93
CA SER A 152 13.83 3.04 11.11
C SER A 152 14.01 4.38 11.81
N LEU A 153 12.89 4.98 12.19
CA LEU A 153 12.80 6.24 12.93
C LEU A 153 11.78 6.05 14.06
N LYS A 154 11.96 6.80 15.17
CA LYS A 154 10.96 6.88 16.24
C LYS A 154 10.41 8.29 16.33
N LEU A 155 9.10 8.42 16.27
CA LEU A 155 8.38 9.68 16.39
C LEU A 155 7.57 9.72 17.70
N GLY A 156 7.41 10.93 18.22
CA GLY A 156 6.70 11.19 19.47
C GLY A 156 7.57 11.10 20.71
N LYS A 157 7.30 11.99 21.66
CA LYS A 157 7.96 11.99 22.99
C LYS A 157 7.39 10.90 23.90
N LYS A 158 6.07 10.77 23.88
CA LYS A 158 5.35 9.83 24.75
C LYS A 158 5.04 8.53 23.99
N THR A 159 4.53 8.61 22.75
CA THR A 159 4.13 7.46 21.96
C THR A 159 5.32 6.62 21.48
N LYS A 160 6.46 7.28 21.12
CA LYS A 160 7.66 6.62 20.56
C LYS A 160 7.33 5.65 19.44
N THR A 161 6.38 6.05 18.59
CA THR A 161 5.87 5.22 17.48
C THR A 161 6.98 4.90 16.48
N ASP A 162 7.16 3.62 16.17
CA ASP A 162 8.14 3.15 15.20
C ASP A 162 7.67 3.47 13.79
N ILE A 163 8.57 3.99 12.97
CA ILE A 163 8.31 4.33 11.57
C ILE A 163 9.42 3.74 10.71
N ALA A 164 9.02 3.11 9.60
CA ALA A 164 9.93 2.63 8.58
C ALA A 164 9.83 3.51 7.33
N LEU A 165 10.92 4.16 6.97
CA LEU A 165 11.07 4.90 5.72
C LEU A 165 11.74 3.98 4.70
N MET A 166 10.97 3.55 3.69
CA MET A 166 11.46 2.66 2.63
C MET A 166 11.69 3.40 1.32
N TYR A 167 12.77 3.10 0.64
CA TYR A 167 13.14 3.66 -0.66
C TYR A 167 14.16 2.77 -1.37
N ILE A 168 14.26 2.90 -2.69
CA ILE A 168 15.28 2.21 -3.50
C ILE A 168 16.43 3.18 -3.75
N GLU A 169 17.63 2.80 -3.28
CA GLU A 169 18.85 3.57 -3.48
C GLU A 169 19.20 3.62 -4.98
N GLY A 170 19.59 4.78 -5.48
CA GLY A 170 19.86 5.00 -6.90
C GLY A 170 18.63 5.34 -7.74
N THR A 171 17.41 4.97 -7.33
CA THR A 171 16.16 5.30 -8.04
C THR A 171 15.52 6.55 -7.46
N VAL A 172 15.52 6.67 -6.14
CA VAL A 172 14.96 7.84 -5.44
C VAL A 172 15.82 9.08 -5.63
N LYS A 173 15.19 10.25 -5.82
CA LYS A 173 15.89 11.53 -5.83
C LYS A 173 16.33 11.90 -4.41
N ASN A 174 17.64 12.16 -4.23
CA ASN A 174 18.22 12.53 -2.93
C ASN A 174 17.59 13.77 -2.32
N SER A 175 17.17 14.74 -3.14
CA SER A 175 16.48 15.95 -2.68
C SER A 175 15.14 15.61 -2.00
N LEU A 176 14.37 14.68 -2.58
CA LEU A 176 13.10 14.20 -2.04
C LEU A 176 13.31 13.47 -0.72
N LEU A 177 14.25 12.52 -0.67
CA LEU A 177 14.57 11.74 0.52
C LEU A 177 14.99 12.65 1.68
N ASN A 178 15.84 13.65 1.41
CA ASN A 178 16.30 14.62 2.40
C ASN A 178 15.15 15.51 2.89
N SER A 179 14.25 15.96 2.00
CA SER A 179 13.07 16.74 2.36
C SER A 179 12.15 15.97 3.31
N ILE A 180 11.80 14.72 2.96
CA ILE A 180 10.94 13.86 3.79
C ILE A 180 11.61 13.56 5.13
N THR A 181 12.89 13.19 5.14
CA THR A 181 13.63 12.91 6.37
C THR A 181 13.68 14.15 7.29
N LYS A 182 13.85 15.35 6.71
CA LYS A 182 13.84 16.61 7.48
C LYS A 182 12.47 16.89 8.08
N LYS A 183 11.38 16.64 7.34
CA LYS A 183 10.01 16.80 7.82
C LYS A 183 9.73 15.81 8.96
N LEU A 184 10.04 14.53 8.78
CA LEU A 184 9.87 13.51 9.82
C LEU A 184 10.66 13.85 11.10
N ASN A 185 11.88 14.35 10.96
CA ASN A 185 12.67 14.78 12.13
C ASN A 185 12.06 15.98 12.88
N LYS A 186 11.33 16.86 12.21
CA LYS A 186 10.60 17.95 12.87
C LYS A 186 9.41 17.44 13.69
N ILE A 187 8.80 16.35 13.26
CA ILE A 187 7.63 15.72 13.90
C ILE A 187 8.02 14.96 15.19
N LYS A 188 9.30 14.64 15.40
CA LYS A 188 9.78 13.87 16.58
C LYS A 188 9.29 14.37 17.93
N SER A 189 8.92 15.63 18.05
CA SER A 189 8.41 16.23 19.29
C SER A 189 6.90 16.08 19.49
N LEU A 190 6.15 15.68 18.46
CA LEU A 190 4.70 15.54 18.44
C LEU A 190 4.32 14.07 18.59
N ASP A 191 3.37 13.76 19.44
CA ASP A 191 2.89 12.40 19.62
C ASP A 191 2.07 11.95 18.40
N VAL A 192 2.39 10.78 17.87
CA VAL A 192 1.81 10.19 16.66
C VAL A 192 1.09 8.90 17.04
N LEU A 193 -0.19 8.79 16.71
CA LEU A 193 -1.03 7.62 16.98
C LEU A 193 -1.35 6.82 15.74
N ASP A 194 -1.35 7.46 14.58
CA ASP A 194 -1.73 6.85 13.31
C ASP A 194 -1.02 7.53 12.12
N SER A 195 -1.07 6.89 10.94
CA SER A 195 -0.53 7.41 9.69
C SER A 195 -1.10 8.77 9.28
N GLY A 196 -2.40 9.03 9.55
CA GLY A 196 -3.04 10.30 9.25
C GLY A 196 -2.42 11.52 9.96
N TYR A 197 -1.87 11.32 11.16
CA TYR A 197 -1.09 12.39 11.83
C TYR A 197 0.19 12.72 11.07
N VAL A 198 0.87 11.68 10.59
CA VAL A 198 2.11 11.84 9.83
C VAL A 198 1.85 12.49 8.48
N GLU A 199 0.77 12.10 7.80
CA GLU A 199 0.32 12.69 6.54
C GLU A 199 0.15 14.20 6.66
N GLN A 200 -0.72 14.67 7.57
CA GLN A 200 -1.00 16.10 7.78
C GLN A 200 0.25 16.92 8.11
N MET A 201 1.24 16.31 8.76
CA MET A 201 2.48 17.00 9.14
C MET A 201 3.53 17.01 8.03
N ILE A 202 3.48 16.06 7.10
CA ILE A 202 4.38 15.98 5.96
C ILE A 202 3.91 16.89 4.81
N GLU A 203 2.63 17.14 4.70
CA GLU A 203 2.07 18.01 3.67
C GLU A 203 2.68 19.42 3.69
N GLU A 204 2.92 19.97 2.49
CA GLU A 204 3.51 21.31 2.34
C GLU A 204 2.47 22.40 2.43
N ASN A 205 1.34 22.19 1.76
CA ASN A 205 0.24 23.14 1.70
C ASN A 205 -0.99 22.59 2.41
N LYS A 206 -1.22 23.01 3.63
CA LYS A 206 -2.37 22.60 4.47
C LYS A 206 -3.73 23.09 3.94
N TYR A 207 -3.74 24.07 3.05
CA TYR A 207 -4.96 24.61 2.44
C TYR A 207 -5.23 24.05 1.05
N SER A 208 -4.41 23.10 0.58
CA SER A 208 -4.68 22.43 -0.70
C SER A 208 -5.93 21.56 -0.58
N PRO A 209 -6.92 21.70 -1.46
CA PRO A 209 -8.06 20.79 -1.51
C PRO A 209 -7.67 19.40 -2.04
N PHE A 210 -6.47 19.26 -2.61
CA PHE A 210 -5.97 18.00 -3.15
C PHE A 210 -4.94 17.40 -2.21
N PRO A 211 -5.05 16.10 -1.86
CA PRO A 211 -4.08 15.42 -1.03
C PRO A 211 -2.70 15.39 -1.73
N GLN A 212 -1.64 15.58 -0.93
CA GLN A 212 -0.26 15.60 -1.41
C GLN A 212 0.47 14.28 -1.12
N VAL A 213 -0.19 13.40 -0.38
CA VAL A 213 0.28 12.08 0.01
C VAL A 213 -0.76 11.06 -0.45
N GLN A 214 -0.34 9.93 -0.95
CA GLN A 214 -1.23 8.83 -1.29
C GLN A 214 -1.16 7.79 -0.18
N MET A 215 -2.31 7.44 0.38
CA MET A 215 -2.45 6.32 1.31
C MET A 215 -2.77 5.04 0.54
N THR A 216 -2.29 3.90 1.02
CA THR A 216 -2.63 2.60 0.46
C THR A 216 -2.50 1.49 1.50
N GLU A 217 -3.43 0.54 1.46
CA GLU A 217 -3.37 -0.71 2.23
C GLU A 217 -2.62 -1.82 1.46
N ARG A 218 -2.21 -1.56 0.22
CA ARG A 218 -1.72 -2.59 -0.70
C ARG A 218 -0.20 -2.62 -0.80
N PRO A 219 0.43 -3.77 -0.47
CA PRO A 219 1.88 -3.94 -0.63
C PRO A 219 2.36 -3.95 -2.09
N ASP A 220 1.52 -4.39 -3.04
CA ASP A 220 1.85 -4.39 -4.48
C ASP A 220 1.91 -2.96 -5.03
N LYS A 221 0.96 -2.09 -4.67
CA LYS A 221 0.95 -0.67 -5.03
C LYS A 221 2.15 0.08 -4.44
N THR A 222 2.49 -0.25 -3.20
CA THR A 222 3.69 0.29 -2.55
C THR A 222 4.96 -0.14 -3.27
N ALA A 223 5.08 -1.42 -3.64
CA ALA A 223 6.22 -1.93 -4.39
C ALA A 223 6.36 -1.24 -5.75
N SER A 224 5.27 -1.08 -6.50
CA SER A 224 5.26 -0.35 -7.77
C SER A 224 5.73 1.09 -7.60
N ALA A 225 5.22 1.81 -6.59
CA ALA A 225 5.61 3.18 -6.31
C ALA A 225 7.11 3.32 -5.95
N LEU A 226 7.66 2.37 -5.20
CA LEU A 226 9.09 2.34 -4.87
C LEU A 226 9.96 2.12 -6.11
N LEU A 227 9.54 1.25 -7.04
CA LEU A 227 10.24 1.02 -8.31
C LEU A 227 10.22 2.27 -9.21
N GLU A 228 9.20 3.12 -9.10
CA GLU A 228 9.11 4.42 -9.77
C GLU A 228 9.96 5.51 -9.11
N GLY A 229 10.65 5.21 -8.00
CA GLY A 229 11.49 6.17 -7.27
C GLY A 229 10.74 7.03 -6.24
N ARG A 230 9.53 6.62 -5.86
CA ARG A 230 8.79 7.21 -4.74
C ARG A 230 9.31 6.67 -3.41
N VAL A 231 8.89 7.28 -2.33
CA VAL A 231 9.25 6.91 -0.95
C VAL A 231 8.00 6.42 -0.24
N ALA A 232 8.14 5.33 0.50
CA ALA A 232 7.07 4.80 1.34
C ALA A 232 7.37 5.07 2.82
N VAL A 233 6.39 5.58 3.56
CA VAL A 233 6.45 5.77 5.01
C VAL A 233 5.43 4.84 5.64
N ILE A 234 5.92 3.86 6.38
CA ILE A 234 5.12 2.87 7.10
C ILE A 234 5.11 3.28 8.57
N VAL A 235 3.94 3.44 9.13
CA VAL A 235 3.73 3.85 10.53
C VAL A 235 3.23 2.64 11.31
N ASP A 236 3.84 2.37 12.45
CA ASP A 236 3.37 1.31 13.36
C ASP A 236 1.96 1.64 13.88
N THR A 237 1.17 0.62 14.11
CA THR A 237 -0.25 0.71 14.52
C THR A 237 -1.22 1.18 13.42
N SER A 238 -0.77 1.30 12.16
CA SER A 238 -1.61 1.69 11.04
C SER A 238 -1.46 0.72 9.86
N PRO A 239 -2.57 0.25 9.25
CA PRO A 239 -2.53 -0.57 8.04
C PRO A 239 -2.30 0.26 6.77
N PHE A 240 -2.21 1.58 6.90
CA PHE A 240 -2.01 2.48 5.76
C PHE A 240 -0.56 2.90 5.61
N VAL A 241 -0.03 2.73 4.41
CA VAL A 241 1.30 3.20 4.02
C VAL A 241 1.18 4.48 3.22
N LEU A 242 2.00 5.47 3.55
CA LEU A 242 2.05 6.77 2.91
C LEU A 242 3.08 6.76 1.78
N LEU A 243 2.65 7.09 0.56
CA LEU A 243 3.48 7.15 -0.64
C LEU A 243 3.72 8.61 -1.05
N LEU A 244 4.99 8.99 -1.24
CA LEU A 244 5.42 10.35 -1.58
C LEU A 244 6.48 10.34 -2.71
N PRO A 245 6.46 11.34 -3.59
CA PRO A 245 5.42 12.34 -3.79
C PRO A 245 4.21 11.75 -4.49
N THR A 246 3.09 12.46 -4.46
CA THR A 246 1.90 12.06 -5.20
C THR A 246 1.48 13.16 -6.16
N VAL A 247 0.88 12.76 -7.28
CA VAL A 247 0.27 13.64 -8.29
C VAL A 247 -1.19 13.27 -8.47
N LEU A 248 -2.00 14.21 -8.93
CA LEU A 248 -3.44 14.00 -9.11
C LEU A 248 -3.76 12.75 -9.95
N ALA A 249 -2.94 12.45 -10.95
CA ALA A 249 -3.10 11.27 -11.79
C ALA A 249 -3.08 9.95 -11.00
N CYS A 250 -2.34 9.88 -9.88
CA CYS A 250 -2.27 8.66 -9.05
C CYS A 250 -3.60 8.30 -8.39
N PHE A 251 -4.48 9.29 -8.15
CA PHE A 251 -5.81 9.07 -7.57
C PHE A 251 -6.84 8.56 -8.59
N TYR A 252 -6.56 8.72 -9.89
CA TYR A 252 -7.38 8.17 -10.97
C TYR A 252 -6.92 6.77 -11.42
N GLN A 253 -5.86 6.23 -10.82
CA GLN A 253 -5.33 4.90 -11.12
C GLN A 253 -5.72 3.91 -10.04
N SER A 254 -6.20 2.74 -10.47
CA SER A 254 -6.41 1.58 -9.61
C SER A 254 -5.27 0.58 -9.79
N SER A 255 -4.98 -0.22 -8.76
CA SER A 255 -4.02 -1.34 -8.88
C SER A 255 -4.47 -2.36 -9.95
N GLU A 256 -5.77 -2.51 -10.14
CA GLU A 256 -6.37 -3.42 -11.13
C GLU A 256 -6.00 -3.05 -12.58
N ASP A 257 -5.74 -1.75 -12.84
CA ASP A 257 -5.32 -1.26 -14.15
C ASP A 257 -4.02 -1.92 -14.68
N TYR A 258 -3.24 -2.56 -13.80
CA TYR A 258 -1.97 -3.22 -14.12
C TYR A 258 -2.07 -4.75 -14.18
N TYR A 259 -3.23 -5.33 -13.79
CA TYR A 259 -3.42 -6.78 -13.72
C TYR A 259 -4.32 -7.32 -14.83
N GLU A 260 -5.04 -6.46 -15.51
CA GLU A 260 -5.90 -6.81 -16.64
C GLU A 260 -5.28 -6.42 -17.99
N ARG A 261 -5.99 -6.75 -19.09
CA ARG A 261 -5.54 -6.45 -20.45
C ARG A 261 -5.45 -4.94 -20.68
N TRP A 262 -4.35 -4.50 -21.24
CA TRP A 262 -4.04 -3.07 -21.40
C TRP A 262 -5.06 -2.30 -22.25
N GLU A 263 -5.69 -2.95 -23.25
CA GLU A 263 -6.70 -2.32 -24.13
C GLU A 263 -7.94 -1.90 -23.32
N ILE A 264 -8.45 -2.84 -22.51
CA ILE A 264 -9.63 -2.63 -21.68
C ILE A 264 -9.33 -1.58 -20.59
N MET A 265 -8.19 -1.73 -19.92
CA MET A 265 -7.80 -0.81 -18.84
C MET A 265 -7.49 0.59 -19.34
N SER A 266 -6.93 0.74 -20.54
CA SER A 266 -6.73 2.05 -21.17
C SER A 266 -8.07 2.73 -21.43
N PHE A 267 -9.06 2.02 -21.93
CA PHE A 267 -10.40 2.54 -22.16
C PHE A 267 -11.10 2.93 -20.85
N ILE A 268 -11.05 2.07 -19.83
CA ILE A 268 -11.62 2.36 -18.51
C ILE A 268 -10.94 3.58 -17.86
N ARG A 269 -9.63 3.70 -18.02
CA ARG A 269 -8.88 4.86 -17.51
C ARG A 269 -9.29 6.16 -18.20
N ILE A 270 -9.51 6.15 -19.51
CA ILE A 270 -10.04 7.30 -20.25
C ILE A 270 -11.42 7.66 -19.72
N ILE A 271 -12.33 6.69 -19.59
CA ILE A 271 -13.67 6.91 -19.03
C ILE A 271 -13.57 7.55 -17.64
N ARG A 272 -12.68 7.05 -16.77
CA ARG A 272 -12.49 7.58 -15.41
C ARG A 272 -12.06 9.06 -15.41
N TYR A 273 -11.15 9.45 -16.31
CA TYR A 273 -10.76 10.86 -16.49
C TYR A 273 -11.92 11.71 -17.02
N VAL A 274 -12.65 11.21 -18.01
CA VAL A 274 -13.82 11.88 -18.59
C VAL A 274 -14.91 12.06 -17.53
N CYS A 275 -15.23 11.02 -16.77
CA CYS A 275 -16.19 11.10 -15.66
C CYS A 275 -15.73 12.10 -14.59
N GLY A 276 -14.44 12.09 -14.22
CA GLY A 276 -13.89 13.07 -13.30
C GLY A 276 -14.03 14.51 -13.79
N PHE A 277 -13.81 14.75 -15.07
CA PHE A 277 -14.04 16.08 -15.67
C PHE A 277 -15.52 16.48 -15.63
N PHE A 278 -16.42 15.57 -16.00
CA PHE A 278 -17.85 15.86 -16.00
C PHE A 278 -18.41 16.03 -14.59
N SER A 279 -17.85 15.36 -13.60
CA SER A 279 -18.30 15.43 -12.20
C SER A 279 -18.38 16.88 -11.68
N PHE A 280 -17.41 17.71 -11.98
CA PHE A 280 -17.44 19.12 -11.54
C PHE A 280 -17.98 20.08 -12.62
N SER A 281 -17.93 19.71 -13.91
CA SER A 281 -18.35 20.64 -14.97
C SER A 281 -19.85 20.56 -15.28
N LEU A 282 -20.52 19.42 -15.09
CA LEU A 282 -21.94 19.27 -15.38
C LEU A 282 -22.85 20.18 -14.54
N PRO A 283 -22.69 20.32 -13.22
CA PRO A 283 -23.50 21.25 -12.44
C PRO A 283 -23.34 22.72 -12.91
N ALA A 284 -22.09 23.11 -13.20
CA ALA A 284 -21.80 24.45 -13.72
C ALA A 284 -22.40 24.68 -15.12
N LEU A 285 -22.29 23.68 -16.00
CA LEU A 285 -22.88 23.72 -17.35
C LEU A 285 -24.42 23.80 -17.28
N TYR A 286 -25.03 23.03 -16.40
CA TYR A 286 -26.48 23.08 -16.18
C TYR A 286 -26.94 24.50 -15.78
N ILE A 287 -26.29 25.13 -14.82
CA ILE A 287 -26.56 26.48 -14.38
C ILE A 287 -26.35 27.47 -15.56
N ALA A 288 -25.24 27.33 -16.29
CA ALA A 288 -24.92 28.22 -17.40
C ALA A 288 -25.98 28.16 -18.51
N ILE A 289 -26.42 26.99 -18.92
CA ILE A 289 -27.40 26.81 -19.98
C ILE A 289 -28.78 27.25 -19.51
N THR A 290 -29.22 26.85 -18.31
CA THR A 290 -30.60 27.14 -17.87
C THR A 290 -30.84 28.59 -17.51
N LEU A 291 -29.84 29.29 -16.94
CA LEU A 291 -29.99 30.69 -16.50
C LEU A 291 -29.50 31.72 -17.52
N PHE A 292 -28.35 31.44 -18.16
CA PHE A 292 -27.68 32.46 -19.00
C PHE A 292 -27.87 32.22 -20.48
N HIS A 293 -28.13 30.97 -20.91
CA HIS A 293 -28.28 30.64 -22.33
C HIS A 293 -29.48 29.75 -22.60
N PRO A 294 -30.72 30.18 -22.21
CA PRO A 294 -31.93 29.37 -22.42
C PRO A 294 -32.25 29.14 -23.91
N SER A 295 -31.74 30.01 -24.80
CA SER A 295 -31.87 29.86 -26.24
C SER A 295 -31.14 28.68 -26.86
N MET A 296 -30.20 28.05 -26.14
CA MET A 296 -29.52 26.81 -26.55
C MET A 296 -30.39 25.58 -26.34
N ILE A 297 -31.42 25.67 -25.51
CA ILE A 297 -32.34 24.59 -25.21
C ILE A 297 -33.48 24.60 -26.23
N PRO A 298 -33.91 23.41 -26.75
CA PRO A 298 -35.12 23.33 -27.58
C PRO A 298 -36.32 23.98 -26.87
N THR A 299 -37.13 24.75 -27.61
CA THR A 299 -38.18 25.60 -27.04
C THR A 299 -39.16 24.82 -26.13
N ASP A 300 -39.54 23.61 -26.56
CA ASP A 300 -40.48 22.78 -25.79
C ASP A 300 -39.88 22.34 -24.44
N LEU A 301 -38.57 22.05 -24.41
CA LEU A 301 -37.86 21.68 -23.19
C LEU A 301 -37.66 22.91 -22.28
N ALA A 302 -37.33 24.05 -22.86
CA ALA A 302 -37.18 25.33 -22.13
C ALA A 302 -38.48 25.72 -21.43
N LEU A 303 -39.63 25.63 -22.13
CA LEU A 303 -40.96 25.91 -21.57
C LEU A 303 -41.34 24.95 -20.44
N LYS A 304 -41.01 23.66 -20.59
CA LYS A 304 -41.25 22.64 -19.54
C LYS A 304 -40.39 22.91 -18.32
N ILE A 305 -39.09 23.16 -18.47
CA ILE A 305 -38.20 23.53 -17.37
C ILE A 305 -38.69 24.80 -16.67
N SER A 306 -39.10 25.83 -17.41
CA SER A 306 -39.68 27.04 -16.82
C SER A 306 -40.98 26.77 -16.07
N GLY A 307 -41.85 25.94 -16.64
CA GLY A 307 -43.14 25.58 -16.02
C GLY A 307 -42.95 24.76 -14.73
N SER A 308 -42.05 23.79 -14.71
CA SER A 308 -41.76 23.01 -13.51
C SER A 308 -41.08 23.81 -12.39
N ARG A 309 -40.43 24.93 -12.76
CA ARG A 309 -39.75 25.83 -11.82
C ARG A 309 -40.61 26.95 -11.28
N ALA A 310 -41.71 27.27 -11.97
CA ALA A 310 -42.60 28.34 -11.55
C ALA A 310 -43.07 28.25 -10.07
N PRO A 311 -43.38 27.07 -9.51
CA PRO A 311 -43.75 26.93 -8.10
C PRO A 311 -42.58 26.96 -7.12
N VAL A 312 -41.30 26.89 -7.59
CA VAL A 312 -40.12 26.81 -6.70
C VAL A 312 -39.62 28.21 -6.34
N PRO A 313 -39.69 28.62 -5.05
CA PRO A 313 -39.33 29.97 -4.64
C PRO A 313 -37.83 30.25 -4.58
N ILE A 314 -36.97 29.27 -4.98
CA ILE A 314 -35.51 29.32 -4.83
C ILE A 314 -34.85 29.47 -6.20
N ASN A 315 -33.81 30.31 -6.29
CA ASN A 315 -33.01 30.44 -7.50
C ASN A 315 -32.27 29.14 -7.82
N THR A 316 -32.14 28.78 -9.10
CA THR A 316 -31.47 27.59 -9.62
C THR A 316 -30.07 27.36 -9.02
N VAL A 317 -29.29 28.44 -8.83
CA VAL A 317 -27.95 28.34 -8.26
C VAL A 317 -28.02 27.80 -6.82
N PHE A 318 -28.93 28.39 -6.02
CA PHE A 318 -29.10 27.92 -4.63
C PHE A 318 -29.68 26.51 -4.55
N GLU A 319 -30.56 26.14 -5.48
CA GLU A 319 -31.13 24.80 -5.57
C GLU A 319 -30.03 23.75 -5.83
N VAL A 320 -29.16 24.00 -6.83
CA VAL A 320 -28.04 23.08 -7.14
C VAL A 320 -27.06 22.98 -5.98
N VAL A 321 -26.67 24.10 -5.38
CA VAL A 321 -25.75 24.10 -4.23
C VAL A 321 -26.39 23.37 -3.03
N LEU A 322 -27.69 23.57 -2.78
CA LEU A 322 -28.39 22.87 -1.69
C LEU A 322 -28.40 21.37 -1.93
N LEU A 323 -28.69 20.94 -3.18
CA LEU A 323 -28.68 19.51 -3.53
C LEU A 323 -27.30 18.89 -3.39
N GLU A 324 -26.22 19.59 -3.78
CA GLU A 324 -24.84 19.13 -3.57
C GLU A 324 -24.52 18.97 -2.07
N VAL A 325 -24.93 19.93 -1.23
CA VAL A 325 -24.74 19.83 0.23
C VAL A 325 -25.53 18.66 0.82
N VAL A 326 -26.77 18.46 0.40
CA VAL A 326 -27.59 17.33 0.84
C VAL A 326 -26.98 16.00 0.39
N PHE A 327 -26.49 15.93 -0.85
CA PHE A 327 -25.82 14.74 -1.35
C PHE A 327 -24.54 14.43 -0.59
N GLU A 328 -23.73 15.45 -0.26
CA GLU A 328 -22.55 15.30 0.57
C GLU A 328 -22.88 14.83 1.98
N ALA A 329 -23.95 15.37 2.59
CA ALA A 329 -24.40 14.92 3.89
C ALA A 329 -24.87 13.45 3.87
N LEU A 330 -25.56 13.02 2.82
CA LEU A 330 -25.95 11.61 2.62
C LEU A 330 -24.72 10.71 2.43
N ARG A 331 -23.73 11.16 1.68
CA ARG A 331 -22.48 10.43 1.48
C ARG A 331 -21.72 10.28 2.79
N GLU A 332 -21.55 11.34 3.57
CA GLU A 332 -20.91 11.30 4.89
C GLU A 332 -21.63 10.36 5.85
N ALA A 333 -22.96 10.42 5.88
CA ALA A 333 -23.74 9.48 6.66
C ALA A 333 -23.52 8.02 6.22
N GLY A 334 -23.45 7.78 4.90
CA GLY A 334 -23.23 6.46 4.32
C GLY A 334 -21.89 5.84 4.68
N ILE A 335 -20.82 6.63 4.78
CA ILE A 335 -19.47 6.17 5.16
C ILE A 335 -19.43 5.72 6.63
N ARG A 336 -20.20 6.35 7.51
CA ARG A 336 -20.25 6.03 8.95
C ARG A 336 -21.15 4.87 9.31
N LEU A 337 -21.97 4.40 8.39
CA LEU A 337 -22.88 3.28 8.62
C LEU A 337 -22.23 1.94 8.25
N PRO A 338 -22.60 0.83 8.92
CA PRO A 338 -22.06 -0.50 8.59
C PRO A 338 -22.26 -0.88 7.12
N GLN A 339 -21.36 -1.68 6.56
CA GLN A 339 -21.21 -2.03 5.13
C GLN A 339 -22.47 -2.43 4.34
N ALA A 340 -23.55 -2.81 5.04
CA ALA A 340 -24.84 -3.17 4.39
C ALA A 340 -25.49 -2.02 3.59
N ILE A 341 -25.03 -0.79 3.74
CA ILE A 341 -25.68 0.41 3.17
C ILE A 341 -25.03 0.89 1.87
N GLY A 342 -23.78 0.51 1.59
CA GLY A 342 -23.13 0.86 0.30
C GLY A 342 -23.90 0.30 -0.91
N SER A 343 -24.42 -0.91 -0.83
CA SER A 343 -25.29 -1.51 -1.86
C SER A 343 -26.63 -0.79 -1.98
N THR A 344 -27.18 -0.28 -0.86
CA THR A 344 -28.44 0.46 -0.82
C THR A 344 -28.34 1.81 -1.55
N LEU A 345 -27.22 2.51 -1.42
CA LEU A 345 -26.99 3.76 -2.19
C LEU A 345 -26.93 3.52 -3.70
N GLY A 346 -26.37 2.39 -4.14
CA GLY A 346 -26.39 1.99 -5.54
C GLY A 346 -27.81 1.73 -6.06
N ILE A 347 -28.64 1.05 -5.26
CA ILE A 347 -30.04 0.76 -5.60
C ILE A 347 -30.86 2.04 -5.64
N VAL A 348 -30.74 2.91 -4.63
CA VAL A 348 -31.45 4.19 -4.56
C VAL A 348 -31.01 5.11 -5.72
N GLY A 349 -29.72 5.19 -6.02
CA GLY A 349 -29.22 5.92 -7.18
C GLY A 349 -29.76 5.39 -8.51
N GLY A 350 -29.84 4.07 -8.67
CA GLY A 350 -30.44 3.42 -9.83
C GLY A 350 -31.94 3.73 -9.99
N ILE A 351 -32.69 3.72 -8.89
CA ILE A 351 -34.12 4.08 -8.90
C ILE A 351 -34.32 5.54 -9.28
N ILE A 352 -33.54 6.47 -8.69
CA ILE A 352 -33.64 7.89 -9.00
C ILE A 352 -33.31 8.17 -10.47
N ILE A 353 -32.23 7.57 -10.99
CA ILE A 353 -31.84 7.70 -12.41
C ILE A 353 -32.93 7.09 -13.31
N GLY A 354 -33.46 5.93 -12.93
CA GLY A 354 -34.54 5.28 -13.67
C GLY A 354 -35.82 6.11 -13.71
N GLN A 355 -36.24 6.71 -12.59
CA GLN A 355 -37.40 7.61 -12.54
C GLN A 355 -37.17 8.87 -13.36
N ALA A 356 -35.99 9.51 -13.24
CA ALA A 356 -35.65 10.69 -14.03
C ALA A 356 -35.64 10.38 -15.55
N ALA A 357 -35.17 9.20 -15.95
CA ALA A 357 -35.21 8.76 -17.34
C ALA A 357 -36.66 8.55 -17.85
N VAL A 358 -37.52 7.92 -17.05
CA VAL A 358 -38.95 7.72 -17.39
C VAL A 358 -39.69 9.08 -17.49
N GLU A 359 -39.44 9.99 -16.56
CA GLU A 359 -40.00 11.33 -16.61
C GLU A 359 -39.53 12.11 -17.84
N ALA A 360 -38.24 12.00 -18.20
CA ALA A 360 -37.69 12.58 -19.40
C ALA A 360 -38.33 11.99 -20.68
N CYS A 361 -38.58 10.70 -20.74
CA CYS A 361 -39.28 10.05 -21.87
C CYS A 361 -40.75 10.49 -21.98
N ASN A 362 -41.45 10.66 -20.87
CA ASN A 362 -42.83 11.16 -20.85
C ASN A 362 -42.94 12.64 -21.29
N LEU A 363 -41.81 13.36 -21.38
CA LEU A 363 -41.71 14.71 -21.88
C LEU A 363 -41.82 14.81 -23.42
N TYR A 364 -41.68 13.68 -24.15
CA TYR A 364 -41.83 13.63 -25.61
C TYR A 364 -43.12 12.89 -26.01
N PRO A 365 -44.22 13.64 -26.34
CA PRO A 365 -45.47 13.01 -26.73
C PRO A 365 -45.42 12.52 -28.20
N GLY A 366 -44.56 11.61 -28.50
CA GLY A 366 -44.36 11.01 -29.83
C GLY A 366 -43.44 9.80 -29.80
N MET A 367 -42.86 9.51 -28.67
CA MET A 367 -42.15 8.22 -28.45
C MET A 367 -43.13 7.18 -27.91
N PRO A 368 -43.08 5.94 -28.36
CA PRO A 368 -43.84 4.85 -27.73
C PRO A 368 -43.46 4.78 -26.23
N PRO A 369 -44.41 4.53 -25.34
CA PRO A 369 -44.14 4.47 -23.89
C PRO A 369 -43.02 3.51 -23.60
N CYS A 370 -41.99 3.99 -22.89
CA CYS A 370 -40.82 3.18 -22.46
C CYS A 370 -41.16 1.99 -21.54
N HIS A 371 -42.45 1.67 -21.39
CA HIS A 371 -42.91 0.52 -20.59
C HIS A 371 -42.41 -0.81 -21.12
N ASP A 372 -42.14 -0.92 -22.43
CA ASP A 372 -41.70 -2.16 -23.06
C ASP A 372 -40.18 -2.39 -22.97
N ALA A 373 -39.39 -1.33 -22.76
CA ALA A 373 -37.95 -1.43 -22.60
C ALA A 373 -37.51 -1.84 -21.18
N VAL A 374 -38.33 -1.52 -20.16
CA VAL A 374 -38.06 -1.88 -18.74
C VAL A 374 -38.41 -3.32 -18.44
N ASN A 375 -39.31 -3.94 -19.21
CA ASN A 375 -39.68 -5.35 -19.04
C ASN A 375 -38.77 -6.32 -19.82
N ALA A 376 -37.75 -5.82 -20.53
CA ALA A 376 -36.83 -6.62 -21.32
C ALA A 376 -35.43 -6.74 -20.69
N ILE A 377 -35.20 -6.20 -19.49
CA ILE A 377 -34.02 -6.37 -18.65
C ILE A 377 -34.40 -7.13 -17.38
#